data_8a14d4c4a71a3e8a5163b411bb517f33
#
_entry.id   8a14d4c4a71a3e8a5163b411bb517f33
#
_cell.length_a   1.000
_cell.length_b   1.000
_cell.length_c   1.000
_cell.angle_alpha   90.00
_cell.angle_beta   90.00
_cell.angle_gamma   90.00
#
_symmetry.space_group_name_H-M   'P 1'
#
loop_
_entity.id
_entity.type
_entity.pdbx_description
1 polymer ?
#
loop_
_entity_poly.entity_id
_entity_poly.type
_entity_poly.pdbx_seq_one_letter_code
_entity_poly.pdbx_strand_id
1 'polypeptide(L)'
;TLNENRVPPKVLIQNINIGGISKKFESVSNDEITDIEFKNNSISFEYLALSFRNTAQNQYRYKMEGYDSDWIEAGTRRFASYTNLPIGTYTFRVIGSNNDGVWNEIGASYKLNILPPWYRTYFAYGGYILLLIFSVRSFGKYQAKKSIVEANNKRRTKELQEAKELQISLLPKVNPTIQGYEISTYLKPATEVGGDYYDFFYKKGEYFY
;
A
#
# COMPACT_ATOMS: atom_id res chain seq x y z
N THR A 1 -14.37 -37.75 57.25
CA THR A 1 -13.72 -36.49 56.87
C THR A 1 -12.77 -36.77 55.74
N LEU A 2 -13.11 -36.36 54.50
CA LEU A 2 -12.21 -36.42 53.35
C LEU A 2 -11.06 -35.44 53.65
N ASN A 3 -9.83 -35.98 53.75
CA ASN A 3 -8.64 -35.14 53.92
C ASN A 3 -8.54 -34.12 52.76
N GLU A 4 -8.43 -32.85 53.06
CA GLU A 4 -8.16 -31.78 52.07
C GLU A 4 -6.88 -32.10 51.30
N ASN A 5 -6.90 -31.91 49.99
CA ASN A 5 -5.70 -32.04 49.15
C ASN A 5 -4.91 -30.73 49.19
N ARG A 6 -3.87 -30.68 50.01
CA ARG A 6 -3.01 -29.51 50.16
C ARG A 6 -1.88 -29.42 49.12
N VAL A 7 -1.83 -30.33 48.15
CA VAL A 7 -0.80 -30.32 47.11
C VAL A 7 -1.27 -29.46 45.95
N PRO A 8 -0.54 -28.37 45.58
CA PRO A 8 -0.86 -27.59 44.42
C PRO A 8 -0.69 -28.43 43.14
N PRO A 9 -1.65 -28.36 42.20
CA PRO A 9 -1.60 -29.14 40.97
C PRO A 9 -0.53 -28.63 40.02
N LYS A 10 0.12 -29.51 39.25
CA LYS A 10 0.95 -29.12 38.14
C LYS A 10 0.06 -28.58 37.00
N VAL A 11 0.32 -27.38 36.51
CA VAL A 11 -0.41 -26.79 35.40
C VAL A 11 0.37 -26.99 34.11
N LEU A 12 -0.33 -27.33 33.02
CA LEU A 12 0.26 -27.59 31.70
C LEU A 12 -0.54 -26.83 30.64
N ILE A 13 0.15 -26.30 29.65
CA ILE A 13 -0.45 -25.89 28.38
C ILE A 13 -0.45 -27.14 27.48
N GLN A 14 -1.62 -27.58 27.06
CA GLN A 14 -1.81 -28.83 26.31
C GLN A 14 -1.78 -28.60 24.80
N ASN A 15 -2.53 -27.65 24.35
CA ASN A 15 -2.63 -27.30 22.92
C ASN A 15 -2.52 -25.78 22.73
N ILE A 16 -1.92 -25.40 21.62
CA ILE A 16 -1.89 -24.01 21.16
C ILE A 16 -2.40 -23.99 19.73
N ASN A 17 -3.43 -23.18 19.47
CA ASN A 17 -3.94 -22.97 18.14
C ASN A 17 -3.48 -21.57 17.67
N ILE A 18 -2.77 -21.51 16.54
CA ILE A 18 -2.23 -20.30 15.95
C ILE A 18 -2.81 -20.17 14.53
N GLY A 19 -3.64 -19.16 14.29
CA GLY A 19 -4.23 -18.91 12.97
C GLY A 19 -5.07 -20.08 12.44
N GLY A 20 -5.71 -20.86 13.34
CA GLY A 20 -6.50 -22.05 12.99
C GLY A 20 -5.71 -23.36 12.92
N ILE A 21 -4.40 -23.32 13.07
CA ILE A 21 -3.56 -24.55 13.10
C ILE A 21 -3.27 -24.91 14.55
N SER A 22 -3.77 -26.07 14.99
CA SER A 22 -3.52 -26.58 16.32
C SER A 22 -2.18 -27.32 16.39
N LYS A 23 -1.36 -26.96 17.37
CA LYS A 23 -0.13 -27.68 17.73
C LYS A 23 -0.25 -28.20 19.12
N LYS A 24 0.02 -29.50 19.27
CA LYS A 24 0.11 -30.14 20.60
C LYS A 24 1.36 -29.61 21.31
N PHE A 25 1.17 -29.14 22.54
CA PHE A 25 2.22 -28.54 23.33
C PHE A 25 2.13 -29.08 24.77
N GLU A 26 2.86 -30.12 25.07
CA GLU A 26 2.86 -30.72 26.41
C GLU A 26 4.01 -30.17 27.25
N SER A 27 3.90 -28.92 27.69
CA SER A 27 4.94 -28.29 28.49
C SER A 27 4.38 -27.45 29.64
N VAL A 28 5.19 -27.32 30.66
CA VAL A 28 4.94 -26.40 31.78
C VAL A 28 5.29 -24.99 31.40
N SER A 29 6.36 -24.80 30.63
CA SER A 29 6.90 -23.49 30.26
C SER A 29 7.67 -23.60 28.95
N ASN A 30 7.62 -22.52 28.15
CA ASN A 30 8.44 -22.36 26.97
C ASN A 30 9.29 -21.10 27.13
N ASP A 31 10.59 -21.27 27.24
CA ASP A 31 11.54 -20.16 27.33
C ASP A 31 11.95 -19.61 25.96
N GLU A 32 11.73 -20.39 24.89
CA GLU A 32 11.94 -19.95 23.52
C GLU A 32 10.78 -19.08 23.02
N ILE A 33 11.11 -17.97 22.38
CA ILE A 33 10.11 -17.07 21.79
C ILE A 33 9.69 -17.62 20.44
N THR A 34 8.39 -17.88 20.29
CA THR A 34 7.82 -18.34 19.02
C THR A 34 7.40 -17.14 18.18
N ASP A 35 8.03 -16.94 17.01
CA ASP A 35 7.66 -15.92 16.05
C ASP A 35 6.40 -16.32 15.29
N ILE A 36 5.42 -15.42 15.25
CA ILE A 36 4.11 -15.64 14.62
C ILE A 36 3.90 -14.52 13.60
N GLU A 37 3.60 -14.89 12.36
CA GLU A 37 3.25 -13.94 11.31
C GLU A 37 1.97 -13.16 11.64
N PHE A 38 1.92 -11.89 11.33
CA PHE A 38 0.78 -11.00 11.61
C PHE A 38 -0.58 -11.55 11.13
N LYS A 39 -0.60 -12.26 10.01
CA LYS A 39 -1.83 -12.88 9.48
C LYS A 39 -2.43 -13.95 10.39
N ASN A 40 -1.63 -14.55 11.29
CA ASN A 40 -1.98 -15.62 12.22
C ASN A 40 -2.10 -15.11 13.66
N ASN A 41 -2.37 -13.83 13.89
CA ASN A 41 -2.37 -13.16 15.19
C ASN A 41 -3.58 -13.48 16.08
N SER A 42 -4.36 -14.49 15.74
CA SER A 42 -5.42 -15.06 16.58
C SER A 42 -4.94 -16.37 17.16
N ILE A 43 -4.86 -16.43 18.49
CA ILE A 43 -4.23 -17.53 19.22
C ILE A 43 -5.16 -18.00 20.32
N SER A 44 -5.28 -19.31 20.47
CA SER A 44 -5.96 -19.89 21.61
C SER A 44 -5.10 -20.95 22.30
N PHE A 45 -5.28 -21.04 23.60
CA PHE A 45 -4.54 -21.93 24.48
C PHE A 45 -5.51 -22.85 25.17
N GLU A 46 -5.21 -24.16 25.18
CA GLU A 46 -5.86 -25.17 26.02
C GLU A 46 -4.91 -25.57 27.13
N TYR A 47 -5.39 -25.55 28.33
CA TYR A 47 -4.59 -25.80 29.52
C TYR A 47 -5.34 -26.70 30.52
N LEU A 48 -4.59 -27.36 31.38
CA LEU A 48 -5.14 -28.22 32.43
C LEU A 48 -4.25 -28.20 33.68
N ALA A 49 -4.88 -28.46 34.81
CA ALA A 49 -4.22 -28.74 36.09
C ALA A 49 -4.31 -30.22 36.39
N LEU A 50 -3.15 -30.84 36.67
CA LEU A 50 -3.06 -32.26 37.00
C LEU A 50 -3.51 -32.51 38.47
N SER A 51 -4.80 -32.39 38.69
CA SER A 51 -5.45 -32.80 39.93
C SER A 51 -6.59 -33.78 39.61
N PHE A 52 -6.43 -35.02 39.95
CA PHE A 52 -7.32 -36.13 39.51
C PHE A 52 -8.47 -36.43 40.47
N ARG A 53 -8.52 -35.76 41.63
CA ARG A 53 -9.55 -36.05 42.66
C ARG A 53 -10.94 -35.57 42.23
N ASN A 54 -11.02 -34.31 41.72
CA ASN A 54 -12.22 -33.74 41.12
C ASN A 54 -11.83 -32.70 40.09
N THR A 55 -11.52 -33.12 38.86
CA THR A 55 -11.01 -32.28 37.80
C THR A 55 -12.01 -31.21 37.33
N ALA A 56 -13.32 -31.43 37.55
CA ALA A 56 -14.37 -30.52 37.14
C ALA A 56 -14.42 -29.25 38.03
N GLN A 57 -13.86 -29.33 39.23
CA GLN A 57 -13.82 -28.19 40.18
C GLN A 57 -12.47 -27.46 40.22
N ASN A 58 -11.48 -27.88 39.43
CA ASN A 58 -10.24 -27.16 39.31
C ASN A 58 -10.52 -25.76 38.74
N GLN A 59 -9.91 -24.72 39.30
CA GLN A 59 -10.08 -23.33 38.87
C GLN A 59 -8.81 -22.83 38.21
N TYR A 60 -8.97 -21.86 37.31
CA TYR A 60 -7.89 -21.27 36.52
C TYR A 60 -7.94 -19.77 36.49
N ARG A 61 -6.76 -19.17 36.42
CA ARG A 61 -6.55 -17.77 36.07
C ARG A 61 -5.53 -17.70 34.95
N TYR A 62 -5.72 -16.82 34.03
CA TYR A 62 -4.74 -16.59 32.98
C TYR A 62 -4.52 -15.11 32.70
N LYS A 63 -3.40 -14.79 32.08
CA LYS A 63 -3.03 -13.44 31.70
C LYS A 63 -2.11 -13.49 30.49
N MET A 64 -2.29 -12.58 29.54
CA MET A 64 -1.34 -12.28 28.48
C MET A 64 -0.53 -11.05 28.90
N GLU A 65 0.68 -11.25 29.42
CA GLU A 65 1.59 -10.16 29.77
C GLU A 65 1.96 -9.37 28.49
N GLY A 66 1.89 -8.05 28.58
CA GLY A 66 2.03 -7.16 27.43
C GLY A 66 0.70 -6.78 26.76
N TYR A 67 -0.42 -7.45 27.14
CA TYR A 67 -1.75 -7.16 26.58
C TYR A 67 -2.81 -6.93 27.69
N ASP A 68 -2.92 -7.85 28.65
CA ASP A 68 -3.87 -7.74 29.76
C ASP A 68 -3.27 -6.92 30.90
N SER A 69 -4.06 -6.05 31.54
CA SER A 69 -3.66 -5.34 32.75
C SER A 69 -3.62 -6.26 33.97
N ASP A 70 -4.62 -7.14 34.08
CA ASP A 70 -4.82 -7.98 35.27
C ASP A 70 -5.06 -9.45 34.91
N TRP A 71 -5.06 -10.32 35.93
CA TRP A 71 -5.43 -11.71 35.77
C TRP A 71 -6.91 -11.87 35.45
N ILE A 72 -7.21 -12.71 34.47
CA ILE A 72 -8.57 -13.06 34.07
C ILE A 72 -9.00 -14.33 34.81
N GLU A 73 -10.08 -14.25 35.56
CA GLU A 73 -10.69 -15.38 36.25
C GLU A 73 -11.40 -16.27 35.21
N ALA A 74 -10.84 -17.43 34.93
CA ALA A 74 -11.44 -18.38 34.00
C ALA A 74 -12.46 -19.34 34.66
N GLY A 75 -12.49 -19.41 36.00
CA GLY A 75 -13.26 -20.42 36.74
C GLY A 75 -12.79 -21.83 36.35
N THR A 76 -13.71 -22.68 35.92
CA THR A 76 -13.39 -24.05 35.50
C THR A 76 -13.08 -24.21 34.01
N ARG A 77 -13.10 -23.09 33.24
CA ARG A 77 -12.82 -23.09 31.81
C ARG A 77 -11.35 -23.41 31.54
N ARG A 78 -11.07 -24.29 30.60
CA ARG A 78 -9.73 -24.79 30.28
C ARG A 78 -9.15 -24.24 28.99
N PHE A 79 -9.69 -23.15 28.49
CA PHE A 79 -9.18 -22.49 27.31
C PHE A 79 -9.22 -20.98 27.47
N ALA A 80 -8.27 -20.29 26.79
CA ALA A 80 -8.22 -18.86 26.60
C ALA A 80 -8.05 -18.56 25.12
N SER A 81 -8.67 -17.48 24.62
CA SER A 81 -8.56 -17.10 23.23
C SER A 81 -8.31 -15.59 23.13
N TYR A 82 -7.32 -15.24 22.33
CA TYR A 82 -6.95 -13.88 22.00
C TYR A 82 -7.06 -13.72 20.49
N THR A 83 -7.85 -12.77 20.05
CA THR A 83 -8.07 -12.48 18.63
C THR A 83 -7.43 -11.16 18.27
N ASN A 84 -6.78 -11.11 17.09
CA ASN A 84 -6.23 -9.90 16.54
C ASN A 84 -5.21 -9.21 17.47
N LEU A 85 -4.26 -9.98 18.02
CA LEU A 85 -3.19 -9.43 18.85
C LEU A 85 -2.34 -8.44 18.04
N PRO A 86 -2.05 -7.25 18.58
CA PRO A 86 -1.14 -6.29 17.95
C PRO A 86 0.28 -6.84 17.75
N ILE A 87 1.09 -6.14 16.96
CA ILE A 87 2.52 -6.44 16.81
C ILE A 87 3.21 -6.24 18.15
N GLY A 88 4.00 -7.22 18.58
CA GLY A 88 4.71 -7.15 19.85
C GLY A 88 5.04 -8.51 20.44
N THR A 89 5.78 -8.48 21.55
CA THR A 89 6.16 -9.69 22.30
C THR A 89 5.25 -9.85 23.50
N TYR A 90 4.73 -11.06 23.69
CA TYR A 90 3.78 -11.40 24.73
C TYR A 90 4.20 -12.67 25.47
N THR A 91 3.76 -12.79 26.73
CA THR A 91 3.89 -14.02 27.49
C THR A 91 2.52 -14.42 28.02
N PHE A 92 1.97 -15.51 27.47
CA PHE A 92 0.77 -16.12 28.06
C PHE A 92 1.18 -16.85 29.34
N ARG A 93 0.46 -16.57 30.45
CA ARG A 93 0.62 -17.25 31.73
C ARG A 93 -0.71 -17.81 32.20
N VAL A 94 -0.68 -19.01 32.77
CA VAL A 94 -1.85 -19.65 33.36
C VAL A 94 -1.47 -20.30 34.68
N ILE A 95 -2.26 -20.05 35.69
CA ILE A 95 -2.19 -20.69 37.00
C ILE A 95 -3.46 -21.48 37.26
N GLY A 96 -3.40 -22.45 38.12
CA GLY A 96 -4.56 -23.28 38.42
C GLY A 96 -4.58 -23.78 39.85
N SER A 97 -5.78 -24.05 40.34
CA SER A 97 -5.98 -24.67 41.67
C SER A 97 -6.53 -26.09 41.55
N ASN A 98 -6.40 -26.85 42.62
CA ASN A 98 -7.15 -28.09 42.80
C ASN A 98 -8.61 -27.77 43.25
N ASN A 99 -9.41 -28.80 43.42
CA ASN A 99 -10.80 -28.72 43.92
C ASN A 99 -10.94 -28.15 45.33
N ASP A 100 -9.88 -28.21 46.15
CA ASP A 100 -9.85 -27.69 47.53
C ASP A 100 -9.31 -26.23 47.61
N GLY A 101 -9.11 -25.57 46.46
CA GLY A 101 -8.70 -24.15 46.35
C GLY A 101 -7.20 -23.90 46.55
N VAL A 102 -6.36 -24.95 46.50
CA VAL A 102 -4.91 -24.79 46.62
C VAL A 102 -4.31 -24.42 45.26
N TRP A 103 -3.79 -23.22 45.15
CA TRP A 103 -3.26 -22.67 43.90
C TRP A 103 -1.79 -23.02 43.64
N ASN A 104 -1.46 -23.27 42.40
CA ASN A 104 -0.10 -23.30 41.89
C ASN A 104 0.24 -21.93 41.25
N GLU A 105 0.90 -21.06 42.00
CA GLU A 105 1.26 -19.72 41.57
C GLU A 105 2.40 -19.70 40.53
N ILE A 106 3.16 -20.75 40.35
CA ILE A 106 4.19 -20.88 39.31
C ILE A 106 3.50 -21.00 37.95
N GLY A 107 2.51 -21.89 37.84
CA GLY A 107 1.70 -22.08 36.65
C GLY A 107 2.46 -22.65 35.46
N ALA A 108 2.01 -22.25 34.27
CA ALA A 108 2.66 -22.54 32.98
C ALA A 108 2.71 -21.26 32.14
N SER A 109 3.70 -21.14 31.27
CA SER A 109 3.90 -19.98 30.43
C SER A 109 4.26 -20.32 28.98
N TYR A 110 3.92 -19.41 28.06
CA TYR A 110 4.30 -19.51 26.66
C TYR A 110 4.64 -18.13 26.11
N LYS A 111 5.87 -18.01 25.55
CA LYS A 111 6.36 -16.75 24.98
C LYS A 111 6.13 -16.72 23.48
N LEU A 112 5.62 -15.62 22.97
CA LEU A 112 5.32 -15.42 21.56
C LEU A 112 5.63 -13.98 21.11
N ASN A 113 5.92 -13.83 19.84
CA ASN A 113 6.20 -12.55 19.23
C ASN A 113 5.41 -12.43 17.91
N ILE A 114 4.54 -11.41 17.81
CA ILE A 114 3.78 -11.12 16.59
C ILE A 114 4.62 -10.22 15.71
N LEU A 115 5.08 -10.77 14.60
CA LEU A 115 5.92 -10.06 13.62
C LEU A 115 5.13 -9.00 12.84
N PRO A 116 5.76 -7.87 12.49
CA PRO A 116 5.13 -6.88 11.63
C PRO A 116 4.89 -7.46 10.23
N PRO A 117 3.78 -7.06 9.55
CA PRO A 117 3.56 -7.42 8.15
C PRO A 117 4.64 -6.81 7.26
N TRP A 118 4.95 -7.48 6.13
CA TRP A 118 6.03 -7.11 5.21
C TRP A 118 5.99 -5.65 4.75
N TYR A 119 4.79 -5.08 4.56
CA TYR A 119 4.61 -3.68 4.13
C TYR A 119 4.87 -2.65 5.24
N ARG A 120 5.07 -3.07 6.48
CA ARG A 120 5.44 -2.24 7.65
C ARG A 120 6.89 -2.47 8.10
N THR A 121 7.70 -3.09 7.26
CA THR A 121 9.14 -3.27 7.53
C THR A 121 9.95 -2.08 7.04
N TYR A 122 11.13 -1.87 7.59
CA TYR A 122 12.05 -0.81 7.14
C TYR A 122 12.41 -0.93 5.66
N PHE A 123 12.53 -2.15 5.14
CA PHE A 123 12.77 -2.41 3.72
C PHE A 123 11.62 -1.94 2.83
N ALA A 124 10.37 -2.14 3.26
CA ALA A 124 9.21 -1.66 2.54
C ALA A 124 9.16 -0.12 2.50
N TYR A 125 9.46 0.55 3.61
CA TYR A 125 9.55 2.02 3.64
C TYR A 125 10.67 2.55 2.74
N GLY A 126 11.83 1.90 2.70
CA GLY A 126 12.90 2.21 1.73
C GLY A 126 12.41 2.11 0.29
N GLY A 127 11.67 1.04 -0.05
CA GLY A 127 11.05 0.85 -1.36
C GLY A 127 10.04 1.95 -1.70
N TYR A 128 9.20 2.36 -0.75
CA TYR A 128 8.23 3.46 -0.97
C TYR A 128 8.91 4.79 -1.25
N ILE A 129 10.01 5.10 -0.54
CA ILE A 129 10.80 6.32 -0.78
C ILE A 129 11.41 6.30 -2.19
N LEU A 130 11.99 5.18 -2.62
CA LEU A 130 12.55 5.04 -3.97
C LEU A 130 11.47 5.20 -5.05
N LEU A 131 10.29 4.60 -4.86
CA LEU A 131 9.15 4.77 -5.78
C LEU A 131 8.68 6.23 -5.85
N LEU A 132 8.64 6.94 -4.73
CA LEU A 132 8.30 8.35 -4.69
C LEU A 132 9.30 9.18 -5.49
N ILE A 133 10.61 8.99 -5.25
CA ILE A 133 11.69 9.70 -5.98
C ILE A 133 11.60 9.43 -7.48
N PHE A 134 11.40 8.17 -7.87
CA PHE A 134 11.25 7.78 -9.27
C PHE A 134 10.03 8.45 -9.91
N SER A 135 8.88 8.46 -9.23
CA SER A 135 7.64 9.09 -9.69
C SER A 135 7.82 10.60 -9.92
N VAL A 136 8.42 11.31 -8.94
CA VAL A 136 8.67 12.76 -9.04
C VAL A 136 9.61 13.07 -10.22
N ARG A 137 10.70 12.29 -10.39
CA ARG A 137 11.62 12.48 -11.52
C ARG A 137 10.98 12.19 -12.87
N SER A 138 10.19 11.12 -12.97
CA SER A 138 9.47 10.75 -14.20
C SER A 138 8.44 11.82 -14.58
N PHE A 139 7.70 12.32 -13.59
CA PHE A 139 6.75 13.39 -13.79
C PHE A 139 7.43 14.69 -14.26
N GLY A 140 8.55 15.05 -13.63
CA GLY A 140 9.35 16.22 -14.06
C GLY A 140 9.85 16.11 -15.50
N LYS A 141 10.37 14.94 -15.90
CA LYS A 141 10.77 14.67 -17.29
C LYS A 141 9.60 14.74 -18.27
N TYR A 142 8.44 14.22 -17.90
CA TYR A 142 7.24 14.27 -18.72
C TYR A 142 6.78 15.73 -18.95
N GLN A 143 6.72 16.54 -17.89
CA GLN A 143 6.36 17.96 -17.99
C GLN A 143 7.36 18.77 -18.82
N ALA A 144 8.65 18.56 -18.63
CA ALA A 144 9.70 19.21 -19.42
C ALA A 144 9.58 18.86 -20.91
N LYS A 145 9.34 17.58 -21.25
CA LYS A 145 9.13 17.16 -22.64
C LYS A 145 7.88 17.82 -23.25
N LYS A 146 6.77 17.88 -22.50
CA LYS A 146 5.54 18.51 -22.95
C LYS A 146 5.75 20.00 -23.25
N SER A 147 6.39 20.75 -22.36
CA SER A 147 6.64 22.17 -22.54
C SER A 147 7.57 22.46 -23.75
N ILE A 148 8.58 21.62 -24.01
CA ILE A 148 9.43 21.73 -25.20
C ILE A 148 8.62 21.54 -26.48
N VAL A 149 7.75 20.49 -26.51
CA VAL A 149 6.91 20.23 -27.69
C VAL A 149 5.95 21.40 -27.95
N GLU A 150 5.31 21.94 -26.92
CA GLU A 150 4.40 23.09 -27.03
C GLU A 150 5.14 24.33 -27.50
N ALA A 151 6.35 24.63 -26.97
CA ALA A 151 7.17 25.75 -27.42
C ALA A 151 7.59 25.62 -28.89
N ASN A 152 8.02 24.41 -29.31
CA ASN A 152 8.38 24.14 -30.70
C ASN A 152 7.17 24.29 -31.65
N ASN A 153 6.00 23.78 -31.26
CA ASN A 153 4.79 23.92 -32.06
C ASN A 153 4.41 25.39 -32.20
N LYS A 154 4.42 26.16 -31.12
CA LYS A 154 4.15 27.58 -31.13
C LYS A 154 5.12 28.35 -32.03
N ARG A 155 6.41 28.01 -31.97
CA ARG A 155 7.43 28.60 -32.85
C ARG A 155 7.16 28.31 -34.34
N ARG A 156 6.90 27.03 -34.67
CA ARG A 156 6.57 26.60 -36.05
C ARG A 156 5.34 27.31 -36.59
N THR A 157 4.28 27.43 -35.81
CA THR A 157 3.06 28.14 -36.21
C THR A 157 3.36 29.62 -36.51
N LYS A 158 4.21 30.26 -35.68
CA LYS A 158 4.61 31.64 -35.89
C LYS A 158 5.44 31.81 -37.19
N GLU A 159 6.44 30.93 -37.40
CA GLU A 159 7.26 30.93 -38.62
C GLU A 159 6.41 30.74 -39.90
N LEU A 160 5.42 29.83 -39.85
CA LEU A 160 4.49 29.63 -40.98
C LEU A 160 3.59 30.85 -41.23
N GLN A 161 3.13 31.50 -40.16
CA GLN A 161 2.31 32.71 -40.27
C GLN A 161 3.11 33.86 -40.87
N GLU A 162 4.35 34.07 -40.42
CA GLU A 162 5.25 35.08 -40.99
C GLU A 162 5.55 34.82 -42.47
N ALA A 163 5.80 33.54 -42.83
CA ALA A 163 6.02 33.13 -44.23
C ALA A 163 4.79 33.41 -45.11
N LYS A 164 3.58 33.15 -44.60
CA LYS A 164 2.31 33.44 -45.27
C LYS A 164 2.12 34.94 -45.50
N GLU A 165 2.38 35.76 -44.50
CA GLU A 165 2.26 37.21 -44.61
C GLU A 165 3.25 37.77 -45.65
N LEU A 166 4.49 37.24 -45.66
CA LEU A 166 5.51 37.58 -46.65
C LEU A 166 5.05 37.19 -48.06
N GLN A 167 4.56 35.97 -48.27
CA GLN A 167 4.03 35.51 -49.56
C GLN A 167 2.90 36.43 -50.08
N ILE A 168 1.93 36.71 -49.21
CA ILE A 168 0.81 37.61 -49.59
C ILE A 168 1.31 39.02 -49.91
N SER A 169 2.35 39.54 -49.23
CA SER A 169 2.91 40.84 -49.45
C SER A 169 3.61 41.00 -50.82
N LEU A 170 4.11 39.87 -51.36
CA LEU A 170 4.76 39.82 -52.69
C LEU A 170 3.79 39.76 -53.86
N LEU A 171 2.51 39.49 -53.61
CA LEU A 171 1.49 39.47 -54.68
C LEU A 171 1.15 40.89 -55.13
N PRO A 172 0.83 41.11 -56.45
CA PRO A 172 0.36 42.37 -56.96
C PRO A 172 -0.85 42.86 -56.17
N LYS A 173 -0.74 44.10 -55.64
CA LYS A 173 -1.81 44.74 -54.85
C LYS A 173 -2.91 45.36 -55.72
N VAL A 174 -2.61 45.61 -57.00
CA VAL A 174 -3.51 46.20 -57.92
C VAL A 174 -3.55 45.38 -59.20
N ASN A 175 -4.76 45.07 -59.65
CA ASN A 175 -4.97 44.39 -60.91
C ASN A 175 -4.78 45.37 -62.08
N PRO A 176 -4.16 44.94 -63.19
CA PRO A 176 -4.01 45.78 -64.33
C PRO A 176 -5.39 46.16 -64.95
N THR A 177 -5.53 47.36 -65.38
CA THR A 177 -6.73 47.85 -66.09
C THR A 177 -6.53 47.72 -67.59
N ILE A 178 -7.31 46.82 -68.21
CA ILE A 178 -7.29 46.61 -69.68
C ILE A 178 -8.65 47.04 -70.25
N GLN A 179 -8.66 47.85 -71.29
CA GLN A 179 -9.90 48.34 -71.89
C GLN A 179 -10.74 47.17 -72.44
N GLY A 180 -11.97 47.03 -71.94
CA GLY A 180 -12.91 46.01 -72.36
C GLY A 180 -12.84 44.70 -71.50
N TYR A 181 -11.93 44.60 -70.49
CA TYR A 181 -11.78 43.46 -69.63
C TYR A 181 -11.75 43.88 -68.16
N GLU A 182 -12.37 43.04 -67.30
CA GLU A 182 -12.27 43.16 -65.86
C GLU A 182 -11.43 41.97 -65.37
N ILE A 183 -10.32 42.27 -64.71
CA ILE A 183 -9.42 41.23 -64.13
C ILE A 183 -9.64 41.10 -62.66
N SER A 184 -9.98 39.87 -62.22
CA SER A 184 -10.11 39.56 -60.84
C SER A 184 -9.12 38.45 -60.50
N THR A 185 -8.37 38.61 -59.41
CA THR A 185 -7.39 37.59 -58.92
C THR A 185 -7.86 37.03 -57.58
N TYR A 186 -7.65 35.73 -57.43
CA TYR A 186 -7.99 35.02 -56.17
C TYR A 186 -6.91 34.00 -55.88
N LEU A 187 -6.33 34.07 -54.69
CA LEU A 187 -5.39 33.06 -54.17
C LEU A 187 -5.85 32.55 -52.81
N LYS A 188 -6.05 31.26 -52.71
CA LYS A 188 -6.37 30.59 -51.45
C LYS A 188 -5.42 29.40 -51.27
N PRO A 189 -4.36 29.52 -50.41
CA PRO A 189 -3.48 28.42 -50.14
C PRO A 189 -4.24 27.22 -49.54
N ALA A 190 -3.87 26.00 -49.93
CA ALA A 190 -4.44 24.77 -49.39
C ALA A 190 -3.94 24.47 -47.96
N THR A 191 -2.75 25.00 -47.62
CA THR A 191 -2.13 24.95 -46.29
C THR A 191 -1.77 26.37 -45.84
N GLU A 192 -1.06 26.51 -44.73
CA GLU A 192 -0.64 27.80 -44.16
C GLU A 192 0.20 28.64 -45.18
N VAL A 193 1.03 27.95 -45.99
CA VAL A 193 1.81 28.59 -47.07
C VAL A 193 1.55 27.83 -48.35
N GLY A 194 1.17 28.56 -49.43
CA GLY A 194 0.95 27.95 -50.74
C GLY A 194 2.23 27.93 -51.58
N GLY A 195 2.27 27.05 -52.60
CA GLY A 195 3.31 27.05 -53.61
C GLY A 195 3.01 27.98 -54.80
N ASP A 196 1.78 28.47 -54.86
CA ASP A 196 1.31 29.25 -56.02
C ASP A 196 1.70 30.71 -55.89
N TYR A 197 2.03 31.30 -57.02
CA TYR A 197 2.39 32.70 -57.16
C TYR A 197 1.82 33.23 -58.48
N TYR A 198 1.39 34.45 -58.54
CA TYR A 198 1.04 35.12 -59.77
C TYR A 198 1.61 36.54 -59.79
N ASP A 199 1.95 37.01 -61.01
CA ASP A 199 2.43 38.37 -61.26
C ASP A 199 1.93 38.86 -62.62
N PHE A 200 2.02 40.20 -62.89
CA PHE A 200 1.63 40.79 -64.11
C PHE A 200 2.82 41.44 -64.77
N PHE A 201 3.10 41.10 -66.03
CA PHE A 201 4.22 41.65 -66.81
C PHE A 201 3.68 42.54 -67.91
N TYR A 202 4.22 43.72 -67.99
CA TYR A 202 3.91 44.71 -69.10
C TYR A 202 5.02 44.65 -70.13
N LYS A 203 4.67 44.42 -71.37
CA LYS A 203 5.59 44.50 -72.53
C LYS A 203 4.98 45.30 -73.64
N LYS A 204 5.55 46.48 -73.97
CA LYS A 204 5.16 47.36 -75.09
C LYS A 204 3.65 47.61 -75.19
N GLY A 205 2.97 47.88 -74.12
CA GLY A 205 1.54 48.10 -74.05
C GLY A 205 0.63 46.89 -74.07
N GLU A 206 1.19 45.65 -74.00
CA GLU A 206 0.47 44.38 -73.92
C GLU A 206 0.73 43.79 -72.56
N TYR A 207 -0.30 43.15 -71.92
CA TYR A 207 -0.17 42.39 -70.67
C TYR A 207 -0.10 40.93 -70.99
N PHE A 208 0.85 40.23 -70.34
CA PHE A 208 0.98 38.73 -70.38
C PHE A 208 0.68 38.17 -69.00
N TYR A 209 0.02 37.03 -68.96
CA TYR A 209 -0.39 36.37 -67.74
C TYR A 209 0.44 35.09 -67.52
#